data_dcec54a685c310c9b18734c9f8b99bc8
#
_entry.id   dcec54a685c310c9b18734c9f8b99bc8
#
_cell.length_a   1.000
_cell.length_b   1.000
_cell.length_c   1.000
_cell.angle_alpha   90.00
_cell.angle_beta   90.00
_cell.angle_gamma   90.00
#
_symmetry.space_group_name_H-M   'P 1'
#
loop_
_entity.id
_entity.type
_entity.pdbx_description
1 polymer ?
#
loop_
_entity_poly.entity_id
_entity_poly.type
_entity_poly.pdbx_seq_one_letter_code
_entity_poly.pdbx_strand_id
1 'polypeptide(L)'
;MSRPLLAATAALLLLLAGCAEQTQGSPTPDGDSTAERTITTDPDAPTDSSEPSTPDDEPGGLADVDPCGLVDQAALGSLGLTGGEGKTLGEARVCRYRHDGATLNESFTVSVELFDTRGLSDIVGTSVTQLPKIGAHDAASFIGPAGGCGVSLGVGESSRVDNTAVGGDQQQGCQLAAQLAALVEPKLP
;
A
#
# COMPACT_ATOMS: atom_id res chain seq x y z
N MET A 1 -62.88 10.37 6.01
CA MET A 1 -63.28 10.81 4.63
C MET A 1 -62.13 10.52 3.72
N SER A 2 -62.24 9.43 3.00
CA SER A 2 -62.24 9.28 1.52
C SER A 2 -60.88 9.34 0.84
N ARG A 3 -60.44 8.16 0.41
CA ARG A 3 -59.52 7.72 -0.63
C ARG A 3 -59.69 8.51 -1.97
N PRO A 4 -58.84 8.37 -3.04
CA PRO A 4 -58.32 7.12 -3.61
C PRO A 4 -56.83 7.20 -4.07
N LEU A 5 -56.08 6.08 -4.12
CA LEU A 5 -55.73 5.16 -5.20
C LEU A 5 -55.49 5.83 -6.58
N LEU A 6 -54.25 5.73 -7.06
CA LEU A 6 -53.97 5.47 -8.48
C LEU A 6 -52.63 4.79 -8.67
N ALA A 7 -52.69 3.58 -9.17
CA ALA A 7 -51.59 2.78 -9.68
C ALA A 7 -51.12 3.32 -11.06
N ALA A 8 -49.83 3.24 -11.30
CA ALA A 8 -49.31 3.23 -12.68
C ALA A 8 -48.02 2.40 -12.71
N THR A 9 -48.18 1.21 -13.22
CA THR A 9 -47.15 0.30 -13.74
C THR A 9 -46.49 0.84 -14.97
N ALA A 10 -45.16 0.83 -15.03
CA ALA A 10 -44.47 0.80 -16.31
C ALA A 10 -43.19 -0.05 -16.15
N ALA A 11 -43.27 -1.28 -16.64
CA ALA A 11 -42.17 -2.14 -16.93
C ALA A 11 -41.39 -1.61 -18.13
N LEU A 12 -40.08 -1.47 -18.00
CA LEU A 12 -39.21 -1.31 -19.17
C LEU A 12 -37.99 -2.23 -18.99
N LEU A 13 -38.14 -3.43 -19.55
CA LEU A 13 -37.05 -4.37 -19.84
C LEU A 13 -36.20 -3.81 -20.97
N LEU A 14 -34.94 -3.50 -20.70
CA LEU A 14 -33.94 -3.30 -21.73
C LEU A 14 -32.83 -4.30 -21.54
N LEU A 15 -32.88 -5.33 -22.38
CA LEU A 15 -31.81 -6.28 -22.66
C LEU A 15 -30.67 -5.56 -23.38
N LEU A 16 -29.51 -5.47 -22.78
CA LEU A 16 -28.29 -5.12 -23.47
C LEU A 16 -27.32 -6.30 -23.34
N ALA A 17 -27.33 -7.12 -24.40
CA ALA A 17 -26.28 -8.07 -24.69
C ALA A 17 -25.04 -7.28 -25.13
N GLY A 18 -24.01 -7.22 -24.32
CA GLY A 18 -22.70 -6.67 -24.65
C GLY A 18 -21.71 -7.81 -24.87
N CYS A 19 -21.20 -7.93 -26.09
CA CYS A 19 -20.20 -8.88 -26.53
C CYS A 19 -18.91 -8.72 -25.75
N ALA A 20 -18.44 -9.84 -25.17
CA ALA A 20 -17.06 -9.99 -24.72
C ALA A 20 -16.19 -10.34 -25.94
N GLU A 21 -15.38 -9.40 -26.42
CA GLU A 21 -14.25 -9.71 -27.31
C GLU A 21 -13.04 -10.06 -26.46
N GLN A 22 -12.81 -11.37 -26.34
CA GLN A 22 -11.53 -11.91 -25.91
C GLN A 22 -10.55 -11.84 -27.06
N THR A 23 -9.65 -10.88 -27.08
CA THR A 23 -8.45 -10.91 -27.90
C THR A 23 -7.41 -11.82 -27.23
N GLN A 24 -7.36 -13.07 -27.66
CA GLN A 24 -6.22 -13.95 -27.42
C GLN A 24 -5.07 -13.50 -28.31
N GLY A 25 -4.14 -12.74 -27.75
CA GLY A 25 -2.85 -12.49 -28.34
C GLY A 25 -1.90 -13.61 -27.96
N SER A 26 -1.69 -14.57 -28.88
CA SER A 26 -0.58 -15.52 -28.79
C SER A 26 0.70 -14.79 -29.19
N PRO A 27 1.77 -14.81 -28.38
CA PRO A 27 3.10 -14.43 -28.85
C PRO A 27 3.67 -15.57 -29.67
N THR A 28 3.90 -15.32 -30.94
CA THR A 28 4.69 -16.18 -31.83
C THR A 28 6.17 -15.89 -31.56
N PRO A 29 7.00 -16.90 -31.30
CA PRO A 29 8.46 -16.72 -31.29
C PRO A 29 8.97 -16.84 -32.74
N ASP A 30 9.26 -15.73 -33.37
CA ASP A 30 10.06 -15.70 -34.60
C ASP A 30 11.51 -15.44 -34.22
N GLY A 31 12.32 -16.38 -34.51
CA GLY A 31 13.27 -16.32 -35.63
C GLY A 31 14.69 -16.21 -35.13
N ASP A 32 15.31 -17.38 -35.03
CA ASP A 32 16.73 -17.69 -35.30
C ASP A 32 17.45 -16.55 -36.06
N SER A 33 18.44 -15.93 -35.41
CA SER A 33 19.52 -15.23 -36.06
C SER A 33 20.82 -15.58 -35.36
N THR A 34 21.37 -16.68 -35.83
CA THR A 34 22.77 -17.05 -35.64
C THR A 34 23.65 -15.97 -36.24
N ALA A 35 24.14 -15.08 -35.40
CA ALA A 35 25.29 -14.24 -35.73
C ALA A 35 26.49 -14.75 -34.95
N GLU A 36 27.27 -15.55 -35.68
CA GLU A 36 28.61 -15.95 -35.33
C GLU A 36 29.48 -14.70 -35.12
N ARG A 37 29.73 -14.34 -33.88
CA ARG A 37 30.74 -13.31 -33.53
C ARG A 37 32.02 -14.00 -33.20
N THR A 38 32.97 -13.91 -34.17
CA THR A 38 34.39 -14.19 -34.00
C THR A 38 34.92 -13.40 -32.81
N ILE A 39 35.32 -14.10 -31.75
CA ILE A 39 36.00 -13.52 -30.61
C ILE A 39 37.45 -13.30 -30.99
N THR A 40 37.82 -12.06 -31.25
CA THR A 40 39.23 -11.62 -31.31
C THR A 40 39.64 -11.35 -29.86
N THR A 41 40.50 -12.19 -29.34
CA THR A 41 41.10 -12.03 -28.00
C THR A 41 42.17 -10.93 -28.09
N ASP A 42 41.91 -9.77 -27.51
CA ASP A 42 42.89 -8.70 -27.28
C ASP A 42 43.43 -8.87 -25.84
N PRO A 43 44.73 -9.05 -25.63
CA PRO A 43 45.28 -9.39 -24.32
C PRO A 43 45.65 -8.18 -23.45
N ASP A 44 45.15 -6.97 -23.72
CA ASP A 44 45.50 -5.78 -22.93
C ASP A 44 44.29 -4.88 -22.65
N ALA A 45 43.29 -5.41 -21.91
CA ALA A 45 42.30 -4.54 -21.30
C ALA A 45 42.48 -4.59 -19.77
N PRO A 46 42.56 -3.43 -19.09
CA PRO A 46 42.60 -3.40 -17.63
C PRO A 46 41.26 -3.97 -17.11
N THR A 47 41.38 -4.97 -16.27
CA THR A 47 40.28 -5.56 -15.54
C THR A 47 39.69 -4.50 -14.58
N ASP A 48 38.70 -3.79 -15.06
CA ASP A 48 37.86 -2.98 -14.18
C ASP A 48 36.99 -3.99 -13.40
N SER A 49 37.47 -4.36 -12.22
CA SER A 49 36.71 -5.09 -11.22
C SER A 49 35.66 -4.11 -10.68
N SER A 50 34.55 -4.01 -11.40
CA SER A 50 33.33 -3.54 -10.79
C SER A 50 32.91 -4.58 -9.77
N GLU A 51 33.41 -4.42 -8.55
CA GLU A 51 32.85 -5.04 -7.36
C GLU A 51 31.34 -4.78 -7.37
N PRO A 52 30.50 -5.82 -7.25
CA PRO A 52 29.10 -5.58 -7.00
C PRO A 52 29.02 -4.79 -5.69
N SER A 53 28.57 -3.53 -5.79
CA SER A 53 28.23 -2.73 -4.64
C SER A 53 27.21 -3.53 -3.86
N THR A 54 27.64 -4.10 -2.74
CA THR A 54 26.72 -4.53 -1.68
C THR A 54 25.82 -3.33 -1.39
N PRO A 55 24.48 -3.52 -1.32
CA PRO A 55 23.63 -2.48 -0.76
C PRO A 55 24.23 -2.12 0.60
N ASP A 56 24.58 -0.86 0.79
CA ASP A 56 25.03 -0.35 2.06
C ASP A 56 23.94 -0.74 3.06
N ASP A 57 24.27 -1.67 3.97
CA ASP A 57 23.53 -1.92 5.20
C ASP A 57 23.61 -0.64 6.04
N GLU A 58 22.79 0.35 5.75
CA GLU A 58 22.55 1.44 6.68
C GLU A 58 21.88 0.80 7.91
N PRO A 59 22.52 0.90 9.09
CA PRO A 59 21.92 0.39 10.31
C PRO A 59 20.67 1.23 10.60
N GLY A 60 19.49 0.63 10.39
CA GLY A 60 18.20 1.29 10.60
C GLY A 60 17.16 1.06 9.52
N GLY A 61 17.41 0.19 8.53
CA GLY A 61 16.41 -0.16 7.51
C GLY A 61 15.25 -0.99 8.07
N LEU A 62 14.15 -1.05 7.32
CA LEU A 62 12.95 -1.80 7.70
C LEU A 62 13.05 -3.32 7.50
N ALA A 63 14.12 -3.82 6.85
CA ALA A 63 14.23 -5.22 6.40
C ALA A 63 13.92 -6.27 7.47
N ASP A 64 14.38 -6.05 8.69
CA ASP A 64 14.19 -6.98 9.82
C ASP A 64 12.98 -6.63 10.70
N VAL A 65 12.22 -5.58 10.35
CA VAL A 65 11.05 -5.15 11.12
C VAL A 65 9.83 -5.99 10.75
N ASP A 66 9.20 -6.64 11.71
CA ASP A 66 7.90 -7.31 11.52
C ASP A 66 6.77 -6.27 11.63
N PRO A 67 5.96 -6.06 10.57
CA PRO A 67 4.85 -5.11 10.62
C PRO A 67 3.82 -5.43 11.71
N CYS A 68 3.63 -6.71 12.06
CA CYS A 68 2.72 -7.10 13.12
C CYS A 68 3.31 -6.89 14.53
N GLY A 69 4.61 -6.79 14.65
CA GLY A 69 5.32 -6.48 15.91
C GLY A 69 5.28 -5.00 16.30
N LEU A 70 4.91 -4.11 15.35
CA LEU A 70 4.89 -2.67 15.58
C LEU A 70 3.73 -2.17 16.45
N VAL A 71 2.67 -2.97 16.61
CA VAL A 71 1.51 -2.61 17.45
C VAL A 71 1.32 -3.68 18.50
N ASP A 72 1.50 -3.35 19.77
CA ASP A 72 1.28 -4.28 20.86
C ASP A 72 -0.21 -4.46 21.21
N GLN A 73 -0.53 -5.53 21.96
CA GLN A 73 -1.91 -5.87 22.31
C GLN A 73 -2.66 -4.77 23.08
N ALA A 74 -1.95 -4.00 23.92
CA ALA A 74 -2.56 -2.91 24.67
C ALA A 74 -2.94 -1.76 23.73
N ALA A 75 -2.05 -1.43 22.79
CA ALA A 75 -2.28 -0.42 21.76
C ALA A 75 -3.42 -0.84 20.82
N LEU A 76 -3.47 -2.11 20.37
CA LEU A 76 -4.59 -2.65 19.60
C LEU A 76 -5.91 -2.46 20.34
N GLY A 77 -5.96 -2.83 21.63
CA GLY A 77 -7.15 -2.68 22.47
C GLY A 77 -7.59 -1.21 22.62
N SER A 78 -6.65 -0.27 22.74
CA SER A 78 -6.96 1.17 22.87
C SER A 78 -7.59 1.77 21.62
N LEU A 79 -7.27 1.22 20.44
CA LEU A 79 -7.84 1.63 19.15
C LEU A 79 -9.05 0.78 18.75
N GLY A 80 -9.46 -0.20 19.55
CA GLY A 80 -10.52 -1.15 19.21
C GLY A 80 -10.16 -2.02 18.00
N LEU A 81 -8.87 -2.31 17.80
CA LEU A 81 -8.38 -3.14 16.72
C LEU A 81 -8.33 -4.60 17.11
N THR A 82 -8.69 -5.47 16.18
CA THR A 82 -8.64 -6.92 16.29
C THR A 82 -7.90 -7.53 15.09
N GLY A 83 -7.42 -8.76 15.22
CA GLY A 83 -6.68 -9.46 14.18
C GLY A 83 -5.17 -9.24 14.31
N GLY A 84 -4.51 -8.99 13.22
CA GLY A 84 -3.04 -8.96 13.09
C GLY A 84 -2.60 -10.04 12.12
N GLU A 85 -3.04 -9.95 10.86
CA GLU A 85 -2.68 -10.89 9.79
C GLU A 85 -1.54 -10.32 8.96
N GLY A 86 -0.37 -10.96 9.05
CA GLY A 86 0.79 -10.63 8.23
C GLY A 86 0.64 -11.14 6.80
N LYS A 87 0.95 -10.30 5.80
CA LYS A 87 0.94 -10.64 4.38
C LYS A 87 1.81 -9.71 3.55
N THR A 88 2.03 -10.08 2.30
CA THR A 88 2.67 -9.21 1.32
C THR A 88 1.61 -8.73 0.33
N LEU A 89 1.57 -7.42 0.05
CA LEU A 89 0.71 -6.79 -0.94
C LEU A 89 1.56 -5.94 -1.88
N GLY A 90 1.77 -6.42 -3.10
CA GLY A 90 2.73 -5.79 -4.02
C GLY A 90 4.13 -5.79 -3.42
N GLU A 91 4.71 -4.61 -3.23
CA GLU A 91 6.05 -4.42 -2.64
C GLU A 91 6.00 -4.22 -1.11
N ALA A 92 4.81 -4.10 -0.52
CA ALA A 92 4.66 -3.84 0.90
C ALA A 92 4.56 -5.14 1.72
N ARG A 93 5.25 -5.17 2.85
CA ARG A 93 5.01 -6.11 3.95
C ARG A 93 3.96 -5.50 4.87
N VAL A 94 2.86 -6.20 5.12
CA VAL A 94 1.66 -5.62 5.71
C VAL A 94 1.22 -6.41 6.93
N CYS A 95 0.84 -5.71 8.00
CA CYS A 95 -0.01 -6.28 9.04
C CYS A 95 -1.40 -5.65 8.95
N ARG A 96 -2.42 -6.49 8.81
CA ARG A 96 -3.80 -6.06 8.67
C ARG A 96 -4.60 -6.33 9.93
N TYR A 97 -5.35 -5.31 10.33
CA TYR A 97 -6.27 -5.32 11.47
C TYR A 97 -7.68 -4.97 11.04
N ARG A 98 -8.62 -5.17 11.92
CA ARG A 98 -10.02 -4.76 11.77
C ARG A 98 -10.42 -3.87 12.93
N HIS A 99 -11.19 -2.84 12.63
CA HIS A 99 -11.94 -2.05 13.57
C HIS A 99 -13.42 -2.29 13.26
N ASP A 100 -14.12 -3.03 14.11
CA ASP A 100 -15.53 -3.35 13.93
C ASP A 100 -16.37 -2.37 14.75
N GLY A 101 -16.97 -1.39 14.07
CA GLY A 101 -17.91 -0.45 14.66
C GLY A 101 -19.34 -0.98 14.70
N ALA A 102 -20.25 -0.23 15.32
CA ALA A 102 -21.66 -0.58 15.38
C ALA A 102 -22.35 -0.50 13.99
N THR A 103 -21.79 0.27 13.08
CA THR A 103 -22.26 0.50 11.71
C THR A 103 -21.15 0.34 10.71
N LEU A 104 -21.49 0.22 9.41
CA LEU A 104 -20.51 0.19 8.32
C LEU A 104 -19.68 1.49 8.26
N ASN A 105 -20.28 2.63 8.62
CA ASN A 105 -19.58 3.91 8.66
C ASN A 105 -18.56 4.04 9.81
N GLU A 106 -18.61 3.13 10.76
CA GLU A 106 -17.69 3.06 11.89
C GLU A 106 -16.72 1.88 11.78
N SER A 107 -16.79 1.12 10.69
CA SER A 107 -15.99 -0.09 10.50
C SER A 107 -14.89 0.15 9.49
N PHE A 108 -13.65 -0.27 9.81
CA PHE A 108 -12.46 -0.03 9.02
C PHE A 108 -11.61 -1.28 8.87
N THR A 109 -10.96 -1.41 7.73
CA THR A 109 -9.74 -2.22 7.58
C THR A 109 -8.56 -1.30 7.84
N VAL A 110 -7.72 -1.68 8.79
CA VAL A 110 -6.57 -0.89 9.23
C VAL A 110 -5.30 -1.66 8.93
N SER A 111 -4.27 -1.00 8.43
CA SER A 111 -3.00 -1.66 8.08
C SER A 111 -1.79 -0.86 8.53
N VAL A 112 -0.73 -1.58 8.89
CA VAL A 112 0.64 -1.10 8.93
C VAL A 112 1.37 -1.71 7.75
N GLU A 113 1.93 -0.89 6.86
CA GLU A 113 2.48 -1.31 5.58
C GLU A 113 3.92 -0.80 5.47
N LEU A 114 4.89 -1.71 5.40
CA LEU A 114 6.31 -1.40 5.33
C LEU A 114 6.78 -1.46 3.88
N PHE A 115 7.36 -0.37 3.41
CA PHE A 115 7.98 -0.24 2.10
C PHE A 115 9.50 -0.10 2.26
N ASP A 116 10.22 -1.16 1.97
CA ASP A 116 11.67 -1.24 2.19
C ASP A 116 12.48 -0.38 1.20
N THR A 117 11.92 -0.08 0.02
CA THR A 117 12.62 0.61 -1.07
C THR A 117 11.82 1.78 -1.66
N ARG A 118 10.86 2.34 -0.89
CA ARG A 118 10.04 3.48 -1.32
C ARG A 118 9.90 4.50 -0.20
N GLY A 119 10.46 5.67 -0.39
CA GLY A 119 10.39 6.80 0.54
C GLY A 119 9.07 7.57 0.50
N LEU A 120 9.00 8.68 1.24
CA LEU A 120 7.82 9.55 1.26
C LEU A 120 7.49 10.17 -0.10
N SER A 121 8.50 10.39 -0.96
CA SER A 121 8.31 10.89 -2.33
C SER A 121 7.55 9.93 -3.24
N ASP A 122 7.51 8.64 -2.88
CA ASP A 122 6.90 7.57 -3.68
C ASP A 122 5.47 7.24 -3.23
N ILE A 123 4.86 8.08 -2.38
CA ILE A 123 3.47 7.89 -1.94
C ILE A 123 2.54 7.94 -3.16
N VAL A 124 1.76 6.86 -3.35
CA VAL A 124 0.73 6.78 -4.36
C VAL A 124 -0.62 7.12 -3.75
N GLY A 125 -1.14 8.29 -4.07
CA GLY A 125 -2.41 8.76 -3.51
C GLY A 125 -2.76 10.16 -3.99
N THR A 126 -3.85 10.68 -3.46
CA THR A 126 -4.29 12.07 -3.66
C THR A 126 -4.19 12.84 -2.35
N SER A 127 -4.25 14.18 -2.42
CA SER A 127 -4.20 15.05 -1.23
C SER A 127 -2.98 14.78 -0.34
N VAL A 128 -1.84 14.43 -0.96
CA VAL A 128 -0.59 14.22 -0.20
C VAL A 128 -0.18 15.54 0.43
N THR A 129 -0.08 15.56 1.74
CA THR A 129 0.24 16.76 2.52
C THR A 129 1.32 16.44 3.54
N GLN A 130 2.41 17.20 3.51
CA GLN A 130 3.46 17.11 4.53
C GLN A 130 2.89 17.49 5.89
N LEU A 131 3.18 16.66 6.89
CA LEU A 131 2.82 16.90 8.29
C LEU A 131 4.03 17.38 9.08
N PRO A 132 3.84 17.98 10.26
CA PRO A 132 4.90 18.07 11.25
C PRO A 132 5.45 16.67 11.55
N LYS A 133 6.73 16.61 11.94
CA LYS A 133 7.33 15.33 12.38
C LYS A 133 6.46 14.65 13.44
N ILE A 134 6.35 13.34 13.32
CA ILE A 134 5.79 12.48 14.37
C ILE A 134 7.01 11.82 15.03
N GLY A 135 7.28 12.17 16.27
CA GLY A 135 8.52 11.77 16.95
C GLY A 135 9.76 12.22 16.21
N ALA A 136 10.63 11.30 15.81
CA ALA A 136 11.85 11.56 15.05
C ALA A 136 11.63 11.59 13.54
N HIS A 137 10.52 11.05 13.04
CA HIS A 137 10.29 10.76 11.63
C HIS A 137 9.56 11.88 10.89
N ASP A 138 9.97 12.14 9.65
CA ASP A 138 9.19 12.98 8.71
C ASP A 138 7.88 12.26 8.39
N ALA A 139 6.80 13.02 8.26
CA ALA A 139 5.48 12.43 8.08
C ALA A 139 4.68 13.13 6.97
N ALA A 140 3.81 12.38 6.31
CA ALA A 140 2.86 12.89 5.34
C ALA A 140 1.51 12.18 5.47
N SER A 141 0.42 12.91 5.24
CA SER A 141 -0.92 12.33 5.10
C SER A 141 -1.29 12.20 3.62
N PHE A 142 -2.16 11.24 3.30
CA PHE A 142 -2.64 11.03 1.93
C PHE A 142 -4.00 10.32 1.92
N ILE A 143 -4.70 10.40 0.80
CA ILE A 143 -5.85 9.55 0.49
C ILE A 143 -5.40 8.49 -0.51
N GLY A 144 -5.46 7.24 -0.11
CA GLY A 144 -5.05 6.12 -0.95
C GLY A 144 -6.02 5.85 -2.12
N PRO A 145 -5.62 5.01 -3.09
CA PRO A 145 -6.44 4.70 -4.27
C PRO A 145 -7.80 4.08 -3.94
N ALA A 146 -7.92 3.39 -2.81
CA ALA A 146 -9.18 2.82 -2.32
C ALA A 146 -10.04 3.82 -1.52
N GLY A 147 -9.68 5.10 -1.47
CA GLY A 147 -10.41 6.14 -0.74
C GLY A 147 -10.14 6.18 0.77
N GLY A 148 -9.28 5.30 1.27
CA GLY A 148 -8.87 5.30 2.67
C GLY A 148 -7.86 6.40 2.98
N CYS A 149 -7.80 6.79 4.24
CA CYS A 149 -6.82 7.75 4.75
C CYS A 149 -5.55 7.04 5.20
N GLY A 150 -4.39 7.64 4.92
CA GLY A 150 -3.10 7.16 5.36
C GLY A 150 -2.24 8.25 6.01
N VAL A 151 -1.37 7.82 6.92
CA VAL A 151 -0.26 8.60 7.45
C VAL A 151 1.02 7.80 7.26
N SER A 152 1.93 8.34 6.46
CA SER A 152 3.24 7.76 6.20
C SER A 152 4.29 8.34 7.13
N LEU A 153 5.19 7.49 7.61
CA LEU A 153 6.40 7.84 8.36
C LEU A 153 7.62 7.49 7.51
N GLY A 154 8.50 8.46 7.24
CA GLY A 154 9.74 8.23 6.51
C GLY A 154 10.79 7.58 7.39
N VAL A 155 11.34 6.46 6.95
CA VAL A 155 12.43 5.75 7.61
C VAL A 155 13.64 5.79 6.66
N GLY A 156 14.51 6.80 6.87
CA GLY A 156 15.56 7.11 5.90
C GLY A 156 15.00 7.75 4.61
N GLU A 157 15.82 7.78 3.56
CA GLU A 157 15.48 8.44 2.30
C GLU A 157 14.58 7.57 1.39
N SER A 158 14.77 6.26 1.45
CA SER A 158 14.19 5.31 0.49
C SER A 158 13.24 4.29 1.11
N SER A 159 12.82 4.45 2.35
CA SER A 159 11.86 3.57 2.99
C SER A 159 10.84 4.33 3.80
N ARG A 160 9.66 3.74 4.00
CA ARG A 160 8.57 4.34 4.78
C ARG A 160 7.65 3.29 5.37
N VAL A 161 6.88 3.73 6.36
CA VAL A 161 5.79 2.95 6.96
C VAL A 161 4.48 3.71 6.77
N ASP A 162 3.54 3.11 6.04
CA ASP A 162 2.21 3.66 5.86
C ASP A 162 1.25 3.06 6.90
N ASN A 163 0.54 3.93 7.59
CA ASN A 163 -0.50 3.58 8.54
C ASN A 163 -1.83 3.95 7.92
N THR A 164 -2.65 2.98 7.52
CA THR A 164 -3.84 3.22 6.70
C THR A 164 -5.13 2.76 7.38
N ALA A 165 -6.23 3.46 7.08
CA ALA A 165 -7.58 3.06 7.46
C ALA A 165 -8.51 3.22 6.25
N VAL A 166 -9.10 2.11 5.82
CA VAL A 166 -9.96 2.02 4.63
C VAL A 166 -11.37 1.57 5.04
N GLY A 167 -12.37 2.22 4.52
CA GLY A 167 -13.78 2.00 4.86
C GLY A 167 -14.34 3.14 5.69
N GLY A 168 -15.54 2.96 6.20
CA GLY A 168 -16.19 3.86 7.14
C GLY A 168 -16.27 5.33 6.73
N ASP A 169 -16.42 6.19 7.73
CA ASP A 169 -16.34 7.64 7.58
C ASP A 169 -14.89 8.08 7.37
N GLN A 170 -14.63 8.88 6.34
CA GLN A 170 -13.27 9.29 5.97
C GLN A 170 -12.57 10.07 7.08
N GLN A 171 -13.28 10.96 7.78
CA GLN A 171 -12.67 11.77 8.85
C GLN A 171 -12.25 10.88 10.02
N GLN A 172 -13.09 9.92 10.40
CA GLN A 172 -12.75 8.94 11.44
C GLN A 172 -11.58 8.06 11.01
N GLY A 173 -11.57 7.61 9.75
CA GLY A 173 -10.45 6.86 9.18
C GLY A 173 -9.13 7.63 9.25
N CYS A 174 -9.13 8.93 8.92
CA CYS A 174 -7.93 9.78 9.04
C CYS A 174 -7.45 9.90 10.49
N GLN A 175 -8.36 10.02 11.44
CA GLN A 175 -8.00 10.06 12.86
C GLN A 175 -7.41 8.74 13.33
N LEU A 176 -7.98 7.61 12.90
CA LEU A 176 -7.49 6.28 13.22
C LEU A 176 -6.10 6.02 12.65
N ALA A 177 -5.86 6.39 11.39
CA ALA A 177 -4.56 6.29 10.75
C ALA A 177 -3.49 7.14 11.47
N ALA A 178 -3.84 8.36 11.90
CA ALA A 178 -2.93 9.22 12.65
C ALA A 178 -2.61 8.68 14.05
N GLN A 179 -3.60 8.13 14.75
CA GLN A 179 -3.39 7.49 16.06
C GLN A 179 -2.50 6.23 15.92
N LEU A 180 -2.72 5.42 14.88
CA LEU A 180 -1.90 4.26 14.60
C LEU A 180 -0.44 4.67 14.32
N ALA A 181 -0.22 5.70 13.50
CA ALA A 181 1.12 6.21 13.20
C ALA A 181 1.87 6.65 14.47
N ALA A 182 1.18 7.32 15.40
CA ALA A 182 1.77 7.74 16.68
C ALA A 182 2.14 6.54 17.60
N LEU A 183 1.47 5.41 17.47
CA LEU A 183 1.78 4.19 18.23
C LEU A 183 2.90 3.37 17.59
N VAL A 184 3.02 3.43 16.26
CA VAL A 184 4.03 2.71 15.48
C VAL A 184 5.38 3.42 15.56
N GLU A 185 5.39 4.75 15.49
CA GLU A 185 6.60 5.57 15.37
C GLU A 185 7.68 5.24 16.41
N PRO A 186 7.39 5.09 17.73
CA PRO A 186 8.44 4.84 18.72
C PRO A 186 9.16 3.49 18.59
N LYS A 187 8.67 2.62 17.69
CA LYS A 187 9.23 1.29 17.43
C LYS A 187 10.00 1.19 16.11
N LEU A 188 10.05 2.29 15.38
CA LEU A 188 10.82 2.38 14.14
C LEU A 188 12.30 2.68 14.46
N PRO A 189 13.22 2.19 13.59
CA PRO A 189 14.64 2.44 13.75
C PRO A 189 15.03 3.91 13.56
#